data_6062198b61cdca4c5265fc385957de3c
#
_entry.id   6062198b61cdca4c5265fc385957de3c
#
_cell.length_a   1.000
_cell.length_b   1.000
_cell.length_c   1.000
_cell.angle_alpha   90.00
_cell.angle_beta   90.00
_cell.angle_gamma   90.00
#
_symmetry.space_group_name_H-M   'P 1'
#
loop_
_entity.id
_entity.type
_entity.pdbx_description
1 polymer ?
#
loop_
_entity_poly.entity_id
_entity_poly.type
_entity_poly.pdbx_seq_one_letter_code
_entity_poly.pdbx_strand_id
1 'polypeptide(L)'
;AVEELAPTLEKVSMERIQVELVKTLLSAHPDYVRFYQETGLFCDVLPQADVILSGKFKNPTLKLLTHAKNTSVLRYAALFYHAGPDTAKEALKRLKLDNYTVNTVSKLLLYTQKSIEENEPAVREATYTYGKEMMPLIFAHQHALLDTTEELVGIGMTTKRRHLETVERMYEDIIKRGDCISIKDLDITGNDLMEYGLTGTQIGKTLKDLLHIVLENPKLNEKETLVAMIEHLDL
;
A
#
# COMPACT_ATOMS: atom_id res chain seq x y z
N ALA A 1 12.05 10.74 -35.64
CA ALA A 1 10.74 10.05 -35.92
C ALA A 1 9.85 10.02 -34.65
N VAL A 2 10.29 9.45 -33.49
CA VAL A 2 9.42 9.37 -32.28
C VAL A 2 9.09 10.77 -31.75
N GLU A 3 10.08 11.63 -31.58
CA GLU A 3 9.93 13.00 -31.11
C GLU A 3 9.01 13.85 -32.00
N GLU A 4 9.10 13.68 -33.31
CA GLU A 4 8.23 14.37 -34.29
C GLU A 4 6.77 13.93 -34.21
N LEU A 5 6.53 12.69 -33.80
CA LEU A 5 5.19 12.10 -33.66
C LEU A 5 4.61 12.24 -32.23
N ALA A 6 5.41 12.58 -31.23
CA ALA A 6 4.97 12.70 -29.84
C ALA A 6 3.72 13.58 -29.68
N PRO A 7 3.58 14.76 -30.33
CA PRO A 7 2.37 15.58 -30.23
C PRO A 7 1.12 14.89 -30.77
N THR A 8 1.25 13.86 -31.62
CA THR A 8 0.09 13.14 -32.17
C THR A 8 -0.56 12.19 -31.13
N LEU A 9 0.10 11.94 -29.99
CA LEU A 9 -0.46 11.15 -28.89
C LEU A 9 -1.71 11.77 -28.27
N GLU A 10 -1.90 13.09 -28.39
CA GLU A 10 -3.16 13.74 -27.99
C GLU A 10 -4.40 13.14 -28.68
N LYS A 11 -4.23 12.54 -29.86
CA LYS A 11 -5.29 11.87 -30.64
C LYS A 11 -5.51 10.40 -30.24
N VAL A 12 -4.64 9.85 -29.36
CA VAL A 12 -4.72 8.46 -28.89
C VAL A 12 -5.48 8.44 -27.57
N SER A 13 -6.40 7.50 -27.40
CA SER A 13 -7.13 7.39 -26.13
C SER A 13 -6.20 7.01 -24.96
N MET A 14 -6.51 7.53 -23.78
CA MET A 14 -5.72 7.26 -22.57
C MET A 14 -5.67 5.78 -22.20
N GLU A 15 -6.72 5.02 -22.52
CA GLU A 15 -6.78 3.57 -22.31
C GLU A 15 -5.72 2.83 -23.16
N ARG A 16 -5.50 3.26 -24.41
CA ARG A 16 -4.47 2.67 -25.26
C ARG A 16 -3.07 3.02 -24.78
N ILE A 17 -2.87 4.27 -24.35
CA ILE A 17 -1.61 4.73 -23.76
C ILE A 17 -1.31 3.95 -22.49
N GLN A 18 -2.30 3.77 -21.62
CA GLN A 18 -2.19 2.99 -20.39
C GLN A 18 -1.77 1.54 -20.67
N VAL A 19 -2.35 0.90 -21.67
CA VAL A 19 -2.00 -0.48 -22.05
C VAL A 19 -0.52 -0.59 -22.47
N GLU A 20 -0.01 0.34 -23.27
CA GLU A 20 1.40 0.31 -23.70
C GLU A 20 2.36 0.64 -22.54
N LEU A 21 1.99 1.60 -21.68
CA LEU A 21 2.77 1.93 -20.48
C LEU A 21 2.87 0.71 -19.53
N VAL A 22 1.76 0.02 -19.29
CA VAL A 22 1.75 -1.19 -18.45
C VAL A 22 2.65 -2.28 -19.02
N LYS A 23 2.64 -2.50 -20.34
CA LYS A 23 3.54 -3.47 -20.98
C LYS A 23 5.01 -3.14 -20.71
N THR A 24 5.39 -1.86 -20.79
CA THR A 24 6.75 -1.42 -20.48
C THR A 24 7.07 -1.62 -19.01
N LEU A 25 6.18 -1.20 -18.12
CA LEU A 25 6.37 -1.34 -16.67
C LEU A 25 6.49 -2.82 -16.24
N LEU A 26 5.78 -3.73 -16.89
CA LEU A 26 5.80 -5.17 -16.59
C LEU A 26 6.85 -5.95 -17.40
N SER A 27 7.62 -5.28 -18.26
CA SER A 27 8.69 -5.90 -19.02
C SER A 27 9.92 -6.22 -18.15
N ALA A 28 10.91 -6.91 -18.73
CA ALA A 28 12.21 -7.11 -18.10
C ALA A 28 13.00 -5.80 -17.90
N HIS A 29 12.59 -4.72 -18.59
CA HIS A 29 13.26 -3.42 -18.59
C HIS A 29 12.26 -2.30 -18.26
N PRO A 30 11.69 -2.24 -17.04
CA PRO A 30 10.74 -1.21 -16.65
C PRO A 30 11.34 0.19 -16.66
N ASP A 31 12.66 0.29 -16.53
CA ASP A 31 13.46 1.51 -16.64
C ASP A 31 13.39 2.14 -18.05
N TYR A 32 12.89 1.44 -19.05
CA TYR A 32 12.67 1.97 -20.40
C TYR A 32 11.58 3.04 -20.44
N VAL A 33 10.81 3.24 -19.37
CA VAL A 33 9.94 4.43 -19.23
C VAL A 33 10.70 5.75 -19.36
N ARG A 34 12.04 5.76 -19.15
CA ARG A 34 12.87 6.94 -19.42
C ARG A 34 12.77 7.43 -20.86
N PHE A 35 12.61 6.50 -21.81
CA PHE A 35 12.49 6.88 -23.23
C PHE A 35 11.19 7.62 -23.53
N TYR A 36 10.10 7.38 -22.78
CA TYR A 36 8.88 8.17 -22.93
C TYR A 36 9.08 9.62 -22.50
N GLN A 37 9.90 9.85 -21.48
CA GLN A 37 10.27 11.19 -21.08
C GLN A 37 11.27 11.84 -22.07
N GLU A 38 12.34 11.13 -22.43
CA GLU A 38 13.41 11.62 -23.32
C GLU A 38 12.91 11.96 -24.73
N THR A 39 11.86 11.29 -25.20
CA THR A 39 11.23 11.53 -26.51
C THR A 39 10.01 12.46 -26.44
N GLY A 40 9.69 13.03 -25.28
CA GLY A 40 8.58 13.96 -25.09
C GLY A 40 7.20 13.30 -25.01
N LEU A 41 7.11 11.95 -25.05
CA LEU A 41 5.81 11.26 -25.01
C LEU A 41 5.02 11.50 -23.73
N PHE A 42 5.70 11.77 -22.59
CA PHE A 42 5.04 12.05 -21.32
C PHE A 42 4.60 13.52 -21.14
N CYS A 43 5.16 14.44 -21.89
CA CYS A 43 4.96 15.88 -21.70
C CYS A 43 3.47 16.25 -21.56
N ASP A 44 2.65 15.84 -22.52
CA ASP A 44 1.22 16.17 -22.56
C ASP A 44 0.34 15.06 -21.98
N VAL A 45 0.78 13.81 -22.09
CA VAL A 45 -0.01 12.63 -21.72
C VAL A 45 0.07 12.37 -20.20
N LEU A 46 1.26 12.43 -19.61
CA LEU A 46 1.50 12.11 -18.22
C LEU A 46 2.54 13.06 -17.59
N PRO A 47 2.23 14.36 -17.50
CA PRO A 47 3.18 15.38 -17.02
C PRO A 47 3.73 15.10 -15.63
N GLN A 48 3.00 14.39 -14.78
CA GLN A 48 3.47 13.98 -13.46
C GLN A 48 4.68 13.03 -13.56
N ALA A 49 4.67 12.07 -14.49
CA ALA A 49 5.81 11.19 -14.73
C ALA A 49 6.95 11.92 -15.44
N ASP A 50 6.63 12.85 -16.35
CA ASP A 50 7.62 13.68 -17.04
C ASP A 50 8.44 14.49 -16.03
N VAL A 51 7.80 15.18 -15.08
CA VAL A 51 8.47 15.95 -14.01
C VAL A 51 9.37 15.07 -13.13
N ILE A 52 8.93 13.86 -12.78
CA ILE A 52 9.75 12.94 -11.97
C ILE A 52 11.01 12.53 -12.75
N LEU A 53 10.83 12.15 -14.02
CA LEU A 53 11.89 11.57 -14.85
C LEU A 53 12.79 12.62 -15.53
N SER A 54 12.42 13.90 -15.53
CA SER A 54 13.30 15.02 -15.97
C SER A 54 14.13 15.62 -14.83
N GLY A 55 13.76 15.35 -13.56
CA GLY A 55 14.36 15.99 -12.38
C GLY A 55 15.34 15.10 -11.62
N LYS A 56 15.67 15.54 -10.40
CA LYS A 56 16.60 14.85 -9.48
C LYS A 56 16.16 13.45 -9.09
N PHE A 57 14.88 13.13 -9.26
CA PHE A 57 14.32 11.83 -8.92
C PHE A 57 14.37 10.82 -10.08
N LYS A 58 14.88 11.19 -11.26
CA LYS A 58 14.99 10.29 -12.43
C LYS A 58 15.69 8.99 -12.05
N ASN A 59 16.95 9.07 -11.63
CA ASN A 59 17.74 7.88 -11.31
C ASN A 59 17.14 7.05 -10.15
N PRO A 60 16.76 7.63 -9.00
CA PRO A 60 16.08 6.88 -7.94
C PRO A 60 14.80 6.16 -8.40
N THR A 61 13.97 6.81 -9.23
CA THR A 61 12.74 6.21 -9.73
C THR A 61 13.03 5.03 -10.68
N LEU A 62 13.97 5.18 -11.60
CA LEU A 62 14.36 4.10 -12.52
C LEU A 62 14.91 2.88 -11.78
N LYS A 63 15.73 3.11 -10.74
CA LYS A 63 16.24 2.04 -9.88
C LYS A 63 15.12 1.37 -9.08
N LEU A 64 14.22 2.15 -8.49
CA LEU A 64 13.08 1.61 -7.76
C LEU A 64 12.17 0.76 -8.67
N LEU A 65 11.97 1.18 -9.90
CA LEU A 65 11.26 0.38 -10.91
C LEU A 65 11.93 -0.97 -11.14
N THR A 66 13.25 -1.05 -11.21
CA THR A 66 13.94 -2.34 -11.43
C THR A 66 13.86 -3.27 -10.23
N HIS A 67 13.88 -2.74 -9.00
CA HIS A 67 13.76 -3.53 -7.77
C HIS A 67 12.32 -3.91 -7.41
N ALA A 68 11.32 -3.13 -7.85
CA ALA A 68 9.92 -3.43 -7.54
C ALA A 68 9.49 -4.78 -8.14
N LYS A 69 8.71 -5.58 -7.39
CA LYS A 69 8.12 -6.83 -7.91
C LYS A 69 7.29 -6.55 -9.16
N ASN A 70 7.25 -7.52 -10.07
CA ASN A 70 6.60 -7.40 -11.40
C ASN A 70 5.09 -7.50 -11.31
N THR A 71 4.44 -6.51 -10.68
CA THR A 71 2.99 -6.32 -10.65
C THR A 71 2.65 -4.88 -10.97
N SER A 72 1.52 -4.63 -11.62
CA SER A 72 1.11 -3.28 -12.03
C SER A 72 1.05 -2.31 -10.85
N VAL A 73 0.47 -2.74 -9.72
CA VAL A 73 0.37 -1.91 -8.50
C VAL A 73 1.75 -1.48 -8.00
N LEU A 74 2.70 -2.42 -7.84
CA LEU A 74 4.04 -2.10 -7.32
C LEU A 74 4.88 -1.29 -8.30
N ARG A 75 4.72 -1.53 -9.62
CA ARG A 75 5.39 -0.74 -10.66
C ARG A 75 4.86 0.69 -10.74
N TYR A 76 3.54 0.89 -10.63
CA TYR A 76 2.98 2.25 -10.52
C TYR A 76 3.37 2.93 -9.22
N ALA A 77 3.38 2.22 -8.10
CA ALA A 77 3.88 2.78 -6.85
C ALA A 77 5.34 3.22 -6.96
N ALA A 78 6.21 2.42 -7.59
CA ALA A 78 7.59 2.76 -7.83
C ALA A 78 7.74 4.00 -8.74
N LEU A 79 6.96 4.08 -9.83
CA LEU A 79 6.99 5.22 -10.75
C LEU A 79 6.62 6.54 -10.06
N PHE A 80 5.60 6.51 -9.20
CA PHE A 80 5.05 7.71 -8.56
C PHE A 80 5.51 7.92 -7.11
N TYR A 81 6.44 7.12 -6.58
CA TYR A 81 6.88 7.21 -5.19
C TYR A 81 7.30 8.62 -4.78
N HIS A 82 8.11 9.26 -5.62
CA HIS A 82 8.63 10.61 -5.36
C HIS A 82 7.62 11.74 -5.63
N ALA A 83 6.49 11.45 -6.24
CA ALA A 83 5.40 12.41 -6.46
C ALA A 83 4.39 12.42 -5.30
N GLY A 84 4.33 11.33 -4.53
CA GLY A 84 3.40 11.16 -3.43
C GLY A 84 2.02 10.63 -3.85
N PRO A 85 1.17 10.28 -2.85
CA PRO A 85 -0.07 9.55 -3.06
C PRO A 85 -1.13 10.32 -3.87
N ASP A 86 -1.26 11.62 -3.66
CA ASP A 86 -2.29 12.44 -4.33
C ASP A 86 -1.96 12.63 -5.81
N THR A 87 -0.71 12.99 -6.12
CA THR A 87 -0.23 13.13 -7.50
C THR A 87 -0.32 11.80 -8.25
N ALA A 88 0.03 10.68 -7.59
CA ALA A 88 -0.14 9.34 -8.15
C ALA A 88 -1.61 9.07 -8.48
N LYS A 89 -2.52 9.39 -7.56
CA LYS A 89 -3.96 9.20 -7.74
C LYS A 89 -4.51 9.98 -8.94
N GLU A 90 -4.09 11.22 -9.11
CA GLU A 90 -4.47 12.05 -10.27
C GLU A 90 -3.94 11.47 -11.58
N ALA A 91 -2.65 11.11 -11.62
CA ALA A 91 -2.01 10.53 -12.79
C ALA A 91 -2.68 9.22 -13.25
N LEU A 92 -2.97 8.32 -12.29
CA LEU A 92 -3.59 7.04 -12.56
C LEU A 92 -5.05 7.18 -13.02
N LYS A 93 -5.81 8.15 -12.48
CA LYS A 93 -7.14 8.51 -12.97
C LYS A 93 -7.09 9.07 -14.38
N ARG A 94 -6.10 9.93 -14.69
CA ARG A 94 -5.88 10.46 -16.05
C ARG A 94 -5.63 9.35 -17.03
N LEU A 95 -4.86 8.32 -16.65
CA LEU A 95 -4.62 7.11 -17.44
C LEU A 95 -5.83 6.16 -17.52
N LYS A 96 -6.98 6.52 -16.93
CA LYS A 96 -8.20 5.69 -16.92
C LYS A 96 -8.03 4.30 -16.30
N LEU A 97 -7.14 4.17 -15.31
CA LEU A 97 -7.06 2.93 -14.54
C LEU A 97 -8.33 2.73 -13.69
N ASP A 98 -8.60 1.47 -13.36
CA ASP A 98 -9.70 1.09 -12.50
C ASP A 98 -9.53 1.64 -11.07
N ASN A 99 -10.66 1.81 -10.38
CA ASN A 99 -10.68 2.41 -9.04
C ASN A 99 -9.92 1.58 -8.00
N TYR A 100 -9.87 0.26 -8.16
CA TYR A 100 -9.10 -0.61 -7.27
C TYR A 100 -7.61 -0.30 -7.36
N THR A 101 -7.06 -0.30 -8.57
CA THR A 101 -5.64 0.02 -8.82
C THR A 101 -5.30 1.43 -8.34
N VAL A 102 -6.10 2.43 -8.68
CA VAL A 102 -5.89 3.83 -8.27
C VAL A 102 -5.84 3.96 -6.74
N ASN A 103 -6.81 3.38 -6.04
CA ASN A 103 -6.88 3.48 -4.58
C ASN A 103 -5.80 2.65 -3.90
N THR A 104 -5.46 1.47 -4.42
CA THR A 104 -4.43 0.61 -3.87
C THR A 104 -3.05 1.25 -3.98
N VAL A 105 -2.69 1.82 -5.13
CA VAL A 105 -1.41 2.53 -5.30
C VAL A 105 -1.34 3.75 -4.39
N SER A 106 -2.39 4.57 -4.33
CA SER A 106 -2.41 5.76 -3.45
C SER A 106 -2.24 5.40 -1.98
N LYS A 107 -2.96 4.39 -1.49
CA LYS A 107 -2.83 3.89 -0.10
C LYS A 107 -1.45 3.27 0.15
N LEU A 108 -0.93 2.49 -0.79
CA LEU A 108 0.39 1.89 -0.69
C LEU A 108 1.48 2.96 -0.50
N LEU A 109 1.45 4.03 -1.30
CA LEU A 109 2.38 5.15 -1.17
C LEU A 109 2.26 5.87 0.19
N LEU A 110 1.06 5.99 0.72
CA LEU A 110 0.81 6.57 2.04
C LEU A 110 1.36 5.69 3.17
N TYR A 111 1.08 4.39 3.11
CA TYR A 111 1.40 3.45 4.19
C TYR A 111 2.85 3.01 4.19
N THR A 112 3.50 2.91 3.03
CA THR A 112 4.93 2.56 2.91
C THR A 112 5.85 3.48 3.72
N GLN A 113 5.45 4.72 3.96
CA GLN A 113 6.22 5.69 4.75
C GLN A 113 6.04 5.53 6.26
N LYS A 114 5.13 4.64 6.71
CA LYS A 114 4.86 4.40 8.12
C LYS A 114 5.75 3.28 8.64
N SER A 115 6.34 3.49 9.81
CA SER A 115 7.03 2.44 10.55
C SER A 115 6.04 1.70 11.43
N ILE A 116 6.15 0.38 11.49
CA ILE A 116 5.41 -0.50 12.40
C ILE A 116 6.40 -0.95 13.46
N GLU A 117 6.05 -0.88 14.73
CA GLU A 117 6.91 -1.32 15.81
C GLU A 117 7.12 -2.86 15.80
N GLU A 118 8.30 -3.32 16.28
CA GLU A 118 8.64 -4.75 16.36
C GLU A 118 7.93 -5.42 17.55
N ASN A 119 6.59 -5.40 17.53
CA ASN A 119 5.78 -6.14 18.50
C ASN A 119 4.46 -6.57 17.85
N GLU A 120 3.92 -7.70 18.29
CA GLU A 120 2.72 -8.29 17.71
C GLU A 120 1.47 -7.41 17.81
N PRO A 121 1.19 -6.71 18.93
CA PRO A 121 0.06 -5.77 18.98
C PRO A 121 0.12 -4.70 17.90
N ALA A 122 1.28 -4.05 17.70
CA ALA A 122 1.44 -3.04 16.66
C ALA A 122 1.25 -3.62 15.24
N VAL A 123 1.69 -4.86 15.01
CA VAL A 123 1.50 -5.54 13.73
C VAL A 123 0.02 -5.89 13.49
N ARG A 124 -0.72 -6.34 14.53
CA ARG A 124 -2.17 -6.57 14.43
C ARG A 124 -2.93 -5.28 14.17
N GLU A 125 -2.61 -4.21 14.88
CA GLU A 125 -3.21 -2.88 14.69
C GLU A 125 -2.94 -2.33 13.28
N ALA A 126 -1.70 -2.46 12.79
CA ALA A 126 -1.34 -2.09 11.41
C ALA A 126 -2.12 -2.94 10.38
N THR A 127 -2.27 -4.24 10.63
CA THR A 127 -3.02 -5.15 9.76
C THR A 127 -4.51 -4.79 9.72
N TYR A 128 -5.10 -4.43 10.85
CA TYR A 128 -6.46 -3.90 10.93
C TYR A 128 -6.59 -2.59 10.15
N THR A 129 -5.69 -1.65 10.40
CA THR A 129 -5.76 -0.28 9.83
C THR A 129 -5.51 -0.26 8.32
N TYR A 130 -4.50 -0.99 7.84
CA TYR A 130 -4.09 -0.97 6.44
C TYR A 130 -4.84 -2.00 5.60
N GLY A 131 -5.25 -3.09 6.23
CA GLY A 131 -5.89 -4.24 5.59
C GLY A 131 -4.92 -5.38 5.29
N LYS A 132 -5.39 -6.59 5.53
CA LYS A 132 -4.64 -7.84 5.33
C LYS A 132 -4.00 -7.94 3.94
N GLU A 133 -4.73 -7.56 2.89
CA GLU A 133 -4.23 -7.61 1.51
C GLU A 133 -3.19 -6.52 1.19
N MET A 134 -3.17 -5.44 1.97
CA MET A 134 -2.24 -4.34 1.78
C MET A 134 -0.86 -4.61 2.40
N MET A 135 -0.80 -5.33 3.52
CA MET A 135 0.45 -5.58 4.25
C MET A 135 1.56 -6.20 3.37
N PRO A 136 1.30 -7.27 2.58
CA PRO A 136 2.32 -7.82 1.68
C PRO A 136 2.80 -6.85 0.59
N LEU A 137 1.94 -5.93 0.14
CA LEU A 137 2.31 -4.90 -0.84
C LEU A 137 3.23 -3.85 -0.20
N ILE A 138 2.94 -3.46 1.06
CA ILE A 138 3.78 -2.53 1.84
C ILE A 138 5.16 -3.14 2.02
N PHE A 139 5.28 -4.38 2.49
CA PHE A 139 6.57 -5.07 2.68
C PHE A 139 7.35 -5.16 1.36
N ALA A 140 6.69 -5.62 0.29
CA ALA A 140 7.34 -5.72 -1.01
C ALA A 140 7.86 -4.38 -1.54
N HIS A 141 7.13 -3.29 -1.32
CA HIS A 141 7.55 -1.96 -1.74
C HIS A 141 8.68 -1.40 -0.84
N GLN A 142 8.62 -1.66 0.47
CA GLN A 142 9.69 -1.27 1.41
C GLN A 142 11.00 -2.02 1.13
N HIS A 143 10.95 -3.32 0.79
CA HIS A 143 12.14 -4.06 0.34
C HIS A 143 12.75 -3.43 -0.91
N ALA A 144 11.94 -3.12 -1.92
CA ALA A 144 12.43 -2.46 -3.14
C ALA A 144 13.06 -1.09 -2.86
N LEU A 145 12.54 -0.33 -1.90
CA LEU A 145 13.11 0.95 -1.46
C LEU A 145 14.46 0.76 -0.75
N LEU A 146 14.61 -0.29 0.07
CA LEU A 146 15.88 -0.61 0.71
C LEU A 146 16.92 -1.00 -0.33
N ASP A 147 16.60 -1.91 -1.26
CA ASP A 147 17.50 -2.32 -2.35
C ASP A 147 17.93 -1.13 -3.21
N THR A 148 16.98 -0.25 -3.55
CA THR A 148 17.27 0.99 -4.29
C THR A 148 18.21 1.90 -3.53
N THR A 149 18.00 2.06 -2.22
CA THR A 149 18.82 2.94 -1.37
C THR A 149 20.24 2.37 -1.24
N GLU A 150 20.36 1.07 -1.01
CA GLU A 150 21.66 0.38 -0.94
C GLU A 150 22.45 0.56 -2.24
N GLU A 151 21.80 0.37 -3.40
CA GLU A 151 22.45 0.55 -4.70
C GLU A 151 22.89 2.00 -4.96
N LEU A 152 22.07 2.99 -4.57
CA LEU A 152 22.35 4.40 -4.82
C LEU A 152 23.40 5.00 -3.88
N VAL A 153 23.40 4.57 -2.61
CA VAL A 153 24.24 5.16 -1.55
C VAL A 153 25.52 4.33 -1.34
N GLY A 154 25.51 3.05 -1.73
CA GLY A 154 26.62 2.13 -1.50
C GLY A 154 26.83 1.74 -0.04
N ILE A 155 25.81 1.95 0.81
CA ILE A 155 25.83 1.63 2.25
C ILE A 155 24.71 0.65 2.54
N GLY A 156 25.04 -0.49 3.16
CA GLY A 156 24.05 -1.50 3.53
C GLY A 156 23.03 -1.00 4.53
N MET A 157 21.78 -1.32 4.28
CA MET A 157 20.62 -0.96 5.14
C MET A 157 20.28 -2.08 6.15
N THR A 158 21.29 -2.75 6.69
CA THR A 158 21.16 -3.99 7.49
C THR A 158 20.16 -3.84 8.65
N THR A 159 20.23 -2.75 9.42
CA THR A 159 19.33 -2.53 10.55
C THR A 159 17.87 -2.36 10.11
N LYS A 160 17.64 -1.57 9.06
CA LYS A 160 16.29 -1.35 8.53
C LYS A 160 15.74 -2.61 7.89
N ARG A 161 16.57 -3.38 7.19
CA ARG A 161 16.20 -4.65 6.58
C ARG A 161 15.79 -5.66 7.65
N ARG A 162 16.61 -5.83 8.70
CA ARG A 162 16.28 -6.72 9.82
C ARG A 162 14.97 -6.32 10.52
N HIS A 163 14.75 -5.03 10.73
CA HIS A 163 13.48 -4.52 11.26
C HIS A 163 12.30 -4.93 10.38
N LEU A 164 12.38 -4.65 9.07
CA LEU A 164 11.33 -5.00 8.12
C LEU A 164 11.04 -6.51 8.10
N GLU A 165 12.09 -7.34 8.01
CA GLU A 165 11.98 -8.82 8.03
C GLU A 165 11.38 -9.34 9.34
N THR A 166 11.66 -8.69 10.47
CA THR A 166 11.08 -9.05 11.77
C THR A 166 9.59 -8.77 11.81
N VAL A 167 9.16 -7.58 11.36
CA VAL A 167 7.75 -7.19 11.27
C VAL A 167 6.99 -8.07 10.28
N GLU A 168 7.58 -8.37 9.11
CA GLU A 168 7.01 -9.25 8.08
C GLU A 168 6.78 -10.67 8.65
N ARG A 169 7.75 -11.23 9.35
CA ARG A 169 7.61 -12.55 9.99
C ARG A 169 6.52 -12.55 11.08
N MET A 170 6.45 -11.49 11.93
CA MET A 170 5.36 -11.36 12.90
C MET A 170 3.99 -11.33 12.23
N TYR A 171 3.87 -10.61 11.12
CA TYR A 171 2.64 -10.59 10.31
C TYR A 171 2.29 -11.99 9.81
N GLU A 172 3.24 -12.72 9.23
CA GLU A 172 3.02 -14.09 8.73
C GLU A 172 2.57 -15.03 9.85
N ASP A 173 3.17 -14.94 11.04
CA ASP A 173 2.80 -15.74 12.21
C ASP A 173 1.39 -15.40 12.70
N ILE A 174 1.02 -14.12 12.77
CA ILE A 174 -0.33 -13.65 13.13
C ILE A 174 -1.38 -14.20 12.15
N ILE A 175 -1.11 -14.10 10.84
CA ILE A 175 -2.02 -14.63 9.81
C ILE A 175 -2.14 -16.15 9.91
N LYS A 176 -1.04 -16.85 10.11
CA LYS A 176 -1.00 -18.32 10.23
C LYS A 176 -1.75 -18.83 11.46
N ARG A 177 -1.66 -18.13 12.59
CA ARG A 177 -2.41 -18.45 13.81
C ARG A 177 -3.90 -18.16 13.67
N GLY A 178 -4.31 -17.31 12.75
CA GLY A 178 -5.68 -16.85 12.61
C GLY A 178 -6.08 -15.87 13.73
N ASP A 179 -5.13 -15.03 14.19
CA ASP A 179 -5.44 -14.02 15.21
C ASP A 179 -6.60 -13.12 14.74
N CYS A 180 -7.41 -12.67 15.69
CA CYS A 180 -8.48 -11.70 15.44
C CYS A 180 -7.86 -10.36 15.01
N ILE A 181 -8.14 -9.93 13.78
CA ILE A 181 -7.62 -8.68 13.19
C ILE A 181 -8.71 -7.81 12.57
N SER A 182 -9.97 -8.22 12.73
CA SER A 182 -11.12 -7.44 12.24
C SER A 182 -12.34 -7.66 13.13
N ILE A 183 -13.31 -6.73 13.05
CA ILE A 183 -14.59 -6.88 13.79
C ILE A 183 -15.30 -8.20 13.46
N LYS A 184 -15.10 -8.74 12.25
CA LYS A 184 -15.74 -10.00 11.83
C LYS A 184 -15.11 -11.24 12.49
N ASP A 185 -13.88 -11.09 13.01
CA ASP A 185 -13.14 -12.14 13.66
C ASP A 185 -13.37 -12.18 15.19
N LEU A 186 -14.12 -11.18 15.74
CA LEU A 186 -14.52 -11.18 17.15
C LEU A 186 -15.49 -12.32 17.44
N ASP A 187 -15.31 -12.99 18.58
CA ASP A 187 -16.21 -14.03 19.10
C ASP A 187 -17.48 -13.45 19.77
N ILE A 188 -17.87 -12.24 19.34
CA ILE A 188 -19.11 -11.56 19.70
C ILE A 188 -19.62 -10.78 18.50
N THR A 189 -20.93 -10.73 18.35
CA THR A 189 -21.59 -10.06 17.22
C THR A 189 -22.42 -8.86 17.67
N GLY A 190 -22.86 -8.05 16.71
CA GLY A 190 -23.81 -6.97 17.01
C GLY A 190 -25.16 -7.47 17.54
N ASN A 191 -25.60 -8.69 17.17
CA ASN A 191 -26.81 -9.30 17.69
C ASN A 191 -26.64 -9.65 19.18
N ASP A 192 -25.50 -10.21 19.55
CA ASP A 192 -25.20 -10.46 20.96
C ASP A 192 -25.27 -9.17 21.78
N LEU A 193 -24.68 -8.08 21.27
CA LEU A 193 -24.71 -6.77 21.94
C LEU A 193 -26.13 -6.21 22.11
N MET A 194 -27.02 -6.49 21.16
CA MET A 194 -28.44 -6.11 21.28
C MET A 194 -29.14 -6.83 22.44
N GLU A 195 -28.80 -8.10 22.70
CA GLU A 195 -29.34 -8.86 23.85
C GLU A 195 -28.92 -8.25 25.19
N TYR A 196 -27.77 -7.54 25.22
CA TYR A 196 -27.29 -6.76 26.37
C TYR A 196 -27.81 -5.31 26.38
N GLY A 197 -28.79 -4.97 25.53
CA GLY A 197 -29.49 -3.68 25.54
C GLY A 197 -28.81 -2.56 24.76
N LEU A 198 -27.68 -2.83 24.03
CA LEU A 198 -27.04 -1.84 23.19
C LEU A 198 -27.81 -1.62 21.89
N THR A 199 -27.86 -0.37 21.42
CA THR A 199 -28.61 -0.02 20.20
C THR A 199 -27.83 0.92 19.29
N GLY A 200 -28.15 0.89 18.00
CA GLY A 200 -27.69 1.87 17.03
C GLY A 200 -26.15 2.03 16.98
N THR A 201 -25.68 3.25 17.17
CA THR A 201 -24.26 3.59 17.10
C THR A 201 -23.40 2.99 18.22
N GLN A 202 -24.02 2.68 19.37
CA GLN A 202 -23.34 2.06 20.51
C GLN A 202 -22.74 0.70 20.10
N ILE A 203 -23.49 -0.13 19.35
CA ILE A 203 -23.02 -1.44 18.89
C ILE A 203 -21.71 -1.30 18.11
N GLY A 204 -21.66 -0.39 17.14
CA GLY A 204 -20.46 -0.22 16.32
C GLY A 204 -19.28 0.34 17.11
N LYS A 205 -19.51 1.21 18.09
CA LYS A 205 -18.48 1.73 19.00
C LYS A 205 -17.94 0.60 19.86
N THR A 206 -18.80 -0.14 20.56
CA THR A 206 -18.41 -1.24 21.45
C THR A 206 -17.63 -2.33 20.71
N LEU A 207 -18.06 -2.75 19.49
CA LEU A 207 -17.29 -3.72 18.70
C LEU A 207 -15.90 -3.22 18.36
N LYS A 208 -15.73 -1.92 18.08
CA LYS A 208 -14.40 -1.36 17.83
C LYS A 208 -13.54 -1.33 19.10
N ASP A 209 -14.11 -0.93 20.22
CA ASP A 209 -13.41 -0.86 21.51
C ASP A 209 -12.96 -2.26 21.94
N LEU A 210 -13.83 -3.26 21.83
CA LEU A 210 -13.49 -4.67 22.09
C LEU A 210 -12.41 -5.17 21.12
N LEU A 211 -12.49 -4.82 19.82
CA LEU A 211 -11.46 -5.19 18.86
C LEU A 211 -10.10 -4.64 19.25
N HIS A 212 -9.99 -3.37 19.64
CA HIS A 212 -8.70 -2.81 20.08
C HIS A 212 -8.12 -3.55 21.30
N ILE A 213 -8.96 -3.95 22.25
CA ILE A 213 -8.53 -4.79 23.38
C ILE A 213 -8.00 -6.15 22.89
N VAL A 214 -8.69 -6.78 21.94
CA VAL A 214 -8.29 -8.07 21.39
C VAL A 214 -7.04 -7.95 20.52
N LEU A 215 -6.85 -6.85 19.79
CA LEU A 215 -5.61 -6.60 19.02
C LEU A 215 -4.39 -6.52 19.94
N GLU A 216 -4.54 -5.99 21.16
CA GLU A 216 -3.48 -6.03 22.18
C GLU A 216 -3.26 -7.45 22.71
N ASN A 217 -4.32 -8.19 23.04
CA ASN A 217 -4.24 -9.54 23.57
C ASN A 217 -5.28 -10.47 22.95
N PRO A 218 -4.92 -11.24 21.90
CA PRO A 218 -5.85 -12.10 21.17
C PRO A 218 -6.47 -13.24 21.99
N LYS A 219 -5.89 -13.57 23.17
CA LYS A 219 -6.46 -14.56 24.10
C LYS A 219 -7.76 -14.11 24.75
N LEU A 220 -8.06 -12.82 24.66
CA LEU A 220 -9.30 -12.26 25.19
C LEU A 220 -10.48 -12.41 24.22
N ASN A 221 -10.26 -12.93 23.02
CA ASN A 221 -11.31 -13.17 22.03
C ASN A 221 -12.11 -14.44 22.35
N GLU A 222 -12.78 -14.41 23.47
CA GLU A 222 -13.71 -15.44 23.96
C GLU A 222 -15.01 -14.76 24.34
N LYS A 223 -16.18 -15.28 23.95
CA LYS A 223 -17.48 -14.63 24.08
C LYS A 223 -17.77 -14.20 25.52
N GLU A 224 -17.55 -15.08 26.49
CA GLU A 224 -17.80 -14.82 27.93
C GLU A 224 -16.89 -13.69 28.45
N THR A 225 -15.64 -13.68 28.01
CA THR A 225 -14.65 -12.65 28.38
C THR A 225 -15.05 -11.29 27.78
N LEU A 226 -15.46 -11.26 26.51
CA LEU A 226 -15.87 -10.04 25.84
C LEU A 226 -17.15 -9.47 26.43
N VAL A 227 -18.12 -10.34 26.80
CA VAL A 227 -19.35 -9.92 27.48
C VAL A 227 -19.05 -9.28 28.84
N ALA A 228 -18.20 -9.91 29.67
CA ALA A 228 -17.83 -9.34 30.96
C ALA A 228 -17.15 -7.96 30.83
N MET A 229 -16.45 -7.70 29.73
CA MET A 229 -15.83 -6.39 29.48
C MET A 229 -16.83 -5.30 29.15
N ILE A 230 -17.99 -5.63 28.55
CA ILE A 230 -19.02 -4.65 28.18
C ILE A 230 -19.53 -3.91 29.42
N GLU A 231 -19.66 -4.61 30.55
CA GLU A 231 -20.15 -4.05 31.82
C GLU A 231 -19.20 -2.97 32.39
N HIS A 232 -17.93 -2.97 31.94
CA HIS A 232 -16.89 -2.04 32.38
C HIS A 232 -16.52 -0.98 31.33
N LEU A 233 -17.10 -1.05 30.13
CA LEU A 233 -16.96 0.01 29.12
C LEU A 233 -17.94 1.14 29.45
N ASP A 234 -17.45 2.39 29.56
CA ASP A 234 -18.27 3.59 29.67
C ASP A 234 -19.13 3.76 28.39
N LEU A 235 -20.37 3.30 28.44
CA LEU A 235 -21.33 3.23 27.32
C LEU A 235 -22.10 4.55 27.13
#